data_63c7a89f55b92fe16a54b24d694063c5
#
_entry.id   63c7a89f55b92fe16a54b24d694063c5
#
_cell.length_a   1.000
_cell.length_b   1.000
_cell.length_c   1.000
_cell.angle_alpha   90.00
_cell.angle_beta   90.00
_cell.angle_gamma   90.00
#
_symmetry.space_group_name_H-M   'P 1'
#
loop_
_entity.id
_entity.type
_entity.pdbx_description
1 polymer ?
#
loop_
_entity_poly.entity_id
_entity_poly.type
_entity_poly.pdbx_seq_one_letter_code
_entity_poly.pdbx_strand_id
1 'polypeptide(L)'
;LAAPLWAGECQLTDFGTLPVEMVGDKATTVVKINGQSARLVIDTGAFYNIMSAASAASFGLDTKAMPFGFRIGGVGGTTDTRQARVKEFGILDSTLKNIDFLVGGTDVGNGLIGANLLDLVDLEIDLAHGKVTLFKSQHCEKASLAYWTKDGAYNVVDTEPSLRDSDRRTFVNVMVNGKKLHALLDTGAAATVLSRIAAERAGIDVNGPNVKRGPRNFFGIGRKLVNSWTVPVDSFSVGTETIQHSQMQVLDGTLGEDVDMLLGVDFILAHHMFIANSSKKIYFTYNGGRLFTYAAASNDSGPAPAGSAASADPTAPKTANDYLLSGRAHLARGELSEAIGDLDEAIRLAPDQAAYYRARANAHLASKQPQAALTDLDTSLSLDPKDLDALLLRAALRVARDRPGAVSDVAAASTLPANAAQSRELASLYIELGQPAAALPLLDAWISQHGDGDAMLGEVLNQRCWARTLSNQSLDDALKDCRRAIKRSGDNPAYLNSLGLVQLRLGHYAESIQAYQQVLAKNPHAAWARYGLGLAEIRSGQSDAGNADLTSARALDSHVEARFRQYGLVTAP
;
A
#
# COMPACT_ATOMS: atom_id res chain seq x y z
N LEU A 1 28.26 -27.72 51.31
CA LEU A 1 27.57 -28.24 50.14
C LEU A 1 26.62 -27.15 49.64
N ALA A 2 27.06 -26.33 48.68
CA ALA A 2 26.23 -25.40 47.96
C ALA A 2 25.38 -26.21 46.99
N ALA A 3 24.04 -26.06 47.10
CA ALA A 3 23.12 -26.61 46.13
C ALA A 3 23.37 -25.95 44.76
N PRO A 4 23.30 -26.70 43.65
CA PRO A 4 23.40 -26.08 42.33
C PRO A 4 22.19 -25.17 42.14
N LEU A 5 22.43 -23.91 41.82
CA LEU A 5 21.44 -23.00 41.27
C LEU A 5 20.94 -23.62 39.96
N TRP A 6 19.74 -24.17 39.97
CA TRP A 6 19.04 -24.60 38.78
C TRP A 6 18.81 -23.36 37.92
N ALA A 7 19.50 -23.25 36.80
CA ALA A 7 19.10 -22.34 35.75
C ALA A 7 17.66 -22.73 35.37
N GLY A 8 16.71 -21.84 35.56
CA GLY A 8 15.31 -22.09 35.24
C GLY A 8 15.21 -22.57 33.80
N GLU A 9 14.39 -23.61 33.56
CA GLU A 9 14.11 -24.07 32.20
C GLU A 9 13.46 -22.94 31.42
N CYS A 10 13.83 -22.79 30.14
CA CYS A 10 13.17 -21.84 29.22
C CYS A 10 11.67 -22.10 29.19
N GLN A 11 10.88 -21.09 29.50
CA GLN A 11 9.41 -21.15 29.46
C GLN A 11 8.91 -20.21 28.38
N LEU A 12 8.16 -20.75 27.44
CA LEU A 12 7.51 -20.02 26.36
C LEU A 12 6.00 -20.08 26.58
N THR A 13 5.41 -18.97 27.01
CA THR A 13 3.97 -18.84 27.20
C THR A 13 3.35 -18.31 25.91
N ASP A 14 2.45 -19.07 25.31
CA ASP A 14 1.67 -18.72 24.13
C ASP A 14 0.43 -17.91 24.55
N PHE A 15 0.28 -16.68 24.03
CA PHE A 15 -0.90 -15.84 24.22
C PHE A 15 -1.92 -15.98 23.10
N GLY A 16 -1.60 -16.73 22.05
CA GLY A 16 -2.45 -17.01 20.91
C GLY A 16 -1.90 -16.47 19.59
N THR A 17 -2.48 -16.99 18.52
CA THR A 17 -2.11 -16.67 17.14
C THR A 17 -3.12 -15.71 16.53
N LEU A 18 -2.65 -14.56 16.07
CA LEU A 18 -3.41 -13.63 15.25
C LEU A 18 -3.49 -14.19 13.82
N PRO A 19 -4.67 -14.41 13.27
CA PRO A 19 -4.80 -14.64 11.84
C PRO A 19 -4.41 -13.36 11.10
N VAL A 20 -3.47 -13.48 10.17
CA VAL A 20 -2.97 -12.37 9.37
C VAL A 20 -3.34 -12.59 7.91
N GLU A 21 -4.01 -11.61 7.35
CA GLU A 21 -4.42 -11.60 5.96
C GLU A 21 -3.59 -10.57 5.18
N MET A 22 -2.99 -11.01 4.09
CA MET A 22 -2.35 -10.10 3.15
C MET A 22 -3.43 -9.39 2.32
N VAL A 23 -3.58 -8.08 2.54
CA VAL A 23 -4.45 -7.21 1.74
C VAL A 23 -3.57 -6.34 0.86
N GLY A 24 -3.41 -6.75 -0.39
CA GLY A 24 -2.33 -6.25 -1.23
C GLY A 24 -0.97 -6.59 -0.60
N ASP A 25 -0.21 -5.58 -0.32
CA ASP A 25 1.13 -5.65 0.28
C ASP A 25 1.15 -5.41 1.81
N LYS A 26 -0.02 -5.40 2.47
CA LYS A 26 -0.15 -5.12 3.90
C LYS A 26 -0.53 -6.37 4.68
N ALA A 27 0.24 -6.65 5.73
CA ALA A 27 -0.07 -7.68 6.71
C ALA A 27 -1.13 -7.16 7.70
N THR A 28 -2.36 -7.65 7.61
CA THR A 28 -3.49 -7.11 8.38
C THR A 28 -4.11 -8.17 9.29
N THR A 29 -4.61 -7.73 10.44
CA THR A 29 -5.39 -8.57 11.36
C THR A 29 -6.66 -7.86 11.81
N VAL A 30 -7.62 -8.61 12.32
CA VAL A 30 -8.89 -8.08 12.82
C VAL A 30 -8.82 -7.96 14.34
N VAL A 31 -9.12 -6.77 14.84
CA VAL A 31 -9.19 -6.42 16.27
C VAL A 31 -10.53 -5.77 16.59
N LYS A 32 -10.76 -5.44 17.86
CA LYS A 32 -11.95 -4.67 18.27
C LYS A 32 -11.53 -3.33 18.88
N ILE A 33 -12.11 -2.24 18.39
CA ILE A 33 -11.97 -0.89 18.93
C ILE A 33 -13.30 -0.51 19.57
N ASN A 34 -13.35 -0.44 20.91
CA ASN A 34 -14.56 -0.17 21.68
C ASN A 34 -15.75 -1.08 21.27
N GLY A 35 -15.46 -2.38 21.04
CA GLY A 35 -16.44 -3.38 20.61
C GLY A 35 -16.70 -3.46 19.11
N GLN A 36 -16.28 -2.48 18.32
CA GLN A 36 -16.43 -2.47 16.85
C GLN A 36 -15.25 -3.19 16.19
N SER A 37 -15.51 -4.03 15.20
CA SER A 37 -14.48 -4.72 14.43
C SER A 37 -13.67 -3.72 13.60
N ALA A 38 -12.35 -3.85 13.63
CA ALA A 38 -11.41 -3.03 12.89
C ALA A 38 -10.30 -3.90 12.29
N ARG A 39 -9.97 -3.69 11.02
CA ARG A 39 -8.83 -4.33 10.37
C ARG A 39 -7.63 -3.39 10.46
N LEU A 40 -6.60 -3.77 11.22
CA LEU A 40 -5.39 -2.98 11.40
C LEU A 40 -4.19 -3.66 10.73
N VAL A 41 -3.27 -2.86 10.23
CA VAL A 41 -1.95 -3.33 9.76
C VAL A 41 -1.10 -3.68 10.99
N ILE A 42 -0.41 -4.81 10.96
CA ILE A 42 0.67 -5.12 11.91
C ILE A 42 1.92 -4.43 11.39
N ASP A 43 2.46 -3.46 12.13
CA ASP A 43 3.54 -2.58 11.66
C ASP A 43 4.67 -2.49 12.69
N THR A 44 5.67 -3.35 12.55
CA THR A 44 6.85 -3.37 13.43
C THR A 44 7.77 -2.18 13.18
N GLY A 45 7.65 -1.50 12.04
CA GLY A 45 8.39 -0.29 11.68
C GLY A 45 7.79 1.01 12.20
N ALA A 46 6.51 1.01 12.60
CA ALA A 46 5.87 2.16 13.22
C ALA A 46 6.18 2.24 14.72
N PHE A 47 6.60 3.41 15.17
CA PHE A 47 6.90 3.64 16.59
C PHE A 47 5.65 3.55 17.48
N TYR A 48 4.51 4.10 17.02
CA TYR A 48 3.23 4.18 17.74
C TYR A 48 2.12 3.50 16.96
N ASN A 49 1.05 3.11 17.68
CA ASN A 49 -0.23 2.82 17.03
C ASN A 49 -0.74 4.10 16.35
N ILE A 50 -1.17 4.01 15.10
CA ILE A 50 -1.59 5.17 14.32
C ILE A 50 -2.93 4.86 13.62
N MET A 51 -3.79 5.87 13.51
CA MET A 51 -4.97 5.83 12.65
C MET A 51 -5.19 7.18 11.96
N SER A 52 -5.94 7.19 10.87
CA SER A 52 -6.34 8.44 10.21
C SER A 52 -7.37 9.21 11.04
N ALA A 53 -7.55 10.49 10.75
CA ALA A 53 -8.62 11.28 11.35
C ALA A 53 -10.00 10.72 10.98
N ALA A 54 -10.16 10.22 9.75
CA ALA A 54 -11.37 9.57 9.29
C ALA A 54 -11.69 8.30 10.10
N SER A 55 -10.67 7.45 10.34
CA SER A 55 -10.81 6.25 11.15
C SER A 55 -11.17 6.57 12.60
N ALA A 56 -10.50 7.56 13.22
CA ALA A 56 -10.84 7.98 14.58
C ALA A 56 -12.30 8.44 14.69
N ALA A 57 -12.77 9.21 13.71
CA ALA A 57 -14.16 9.67 13.64
C ALA A 57 -15.16 8.51 13.46
N SER A 58 -14.83 7.52 12.59
CA SER A 58 -15.71 6.35 12.36
C SER A 58 -15.88 5.48 13.60
N PHE A 59 -14.87 5.42 14.47
CA PHE A 59 -14.94 4.72 15.77
C PHE A 59 -15.48 5.60 16.91
N GLY A 60 -15.92 6.84 16.60
CA GLY A 60 -16.44 7.78 17.60
C GLY A 60 -15.40 8.19 18.66
N LEU A 61 -14.12 8.28 18.29
CA LEU A 61 -13.04 8.61 19.20
C LEU A 61 -12.83 10.12 19.30
N ASP A 62 -12.85 10.63 20.51
CA ASP A 62 -12.42 11.99 20.80
C ASP A 62 -10.91 12.14 20.65
N THR A 63 -10.50 13.20 19.96
CA THR A 63 -9.09 13.48 19.74
C THR A 63 -8.62 14.70 20.52
N LYS A 64 -7.42 14.61 21.12
CA LYS A 64 -6.75 15.70 21.84
C LYS A 64 -5.53 16.18 21.07
N ALA A 65 -5.22 17.46 21.17
CA ALA A 65 -4.00 18.01 20.60
C ALA A 65 -2.77 17.42 21.33
N MET A 66 -1.72 17.12 20.55
CA MET A 66 -0.42 16.80 21.10
C MET A 66 0.28 18.08 21.58
N PRO A 67 1.30 17.98 22.46
CA PRO A 67 2.11 19.12 22.85
C PRO A 67 2.66 19.87 21.63
N PHE A 68 2.80 21.18 21.77
CA PHE A 68 3.34 22.03 20.70
C PHE A 68 4.70 21.51 20.22
N GLY A 69 4.85 21.40 18.90
CA GLY A 69 6.08 20.90 18.27
C GLY A 69 6.19 19.37 18.17
N PHE A 70 5.25 18.61 18.74
CA PHE A 70 5.25 17.16 18.57
C PHE A 70 4.87 16.79 17.12
N ARG A 71 5.76 16.09 16.46
CA ARG A 71 5.58 15.60 15.09
C ARG A 71 6.06 14.17 14.98
N ILE A 72 5.40 13.41 14.15
CA ILE A 72 5.89 12.10 13.74
C ILE A 72 6.48 12.19 12.34
N GLY A 73 7.54 11.43 12.11
CA GLY A 73 8.26 11.37 10.83
C GLY A 73 8.31 9.97 10.27
N GLY A 74 8.47 9.88 8.97
CA GLY A 74 8.65 8.64 8.23
C GLY A 74 8.86 8.94 6.74
N VAL A 75 8.67 7.93 5.89
CA VAL A 75 8.75 8.11 4.44
C VAL A 75 7.79 9.22 3.99
N GLY A 76 8.31 10.20 3.23
CA GLY A 76 7.53 11.36 2.80
C GLY A 76 7.56 12.57 3.75
N GLY A 77 8.35 12.53 4.84
CA GLY A 77 8.58 13.66 5.76
C GLY A 77 7.81 13.56 7.07
N THR A 78 7.40 14.69 7.63
CA THR A 78 6.75 14.78 8.94
C THR A 78 5.30 15.23 8.82
N THR A 79 4.48 14.85 9.81
CA THR A 79 3.10 15.32 9.97
C THR A 79 2.80 15.67 11.42
N ASP A 80 1.88 16.61 11.61
CA ASP A 80 1.30 16.91 12.91
C ASP A 80 0.28 15.84 13.27
N THR A 81 0.16 15.52 14.55
CA THR A 81 -0.76 14.49 15.02
C THR A 81 -1.59 14.97 16.21
N ARG A 82 -2.69 14.27 16.41
CA ARG A 82 -3.51 14.33 17.62
C ARG A 82 -3.39 12.98 18.34
N GLN A 83 -3.95 12.86 19.53
CA GLN A 83 -4.04 11.61 20.28
C GLN A 83 -5.51 11.24 20.46
N ALA A 84 -5.84 9.97 20.23
CA ALA A 84 -7.10 9.35 20.61
C ALA A 84 -6.84 8.23 21.61
N ARG A 85 -7.78 8.02 22.54
CA ARG A 85 -7.71 6.92 23.50
C ARG A 85 -8.82 5.92 23.24
N VAL A 86 -8.44 4.70 22.89
CA VAL A 86 -9.31 3.55 22.79
C VAL A 86 -9.52 2.99 24.19
N LYS A 87 -10.76 3.03 24.69
CA LYS A 87 -11.09 2.56 26.05
C LYS A 87 -10.94 1.04 26.17
N GLU A 88 -11.37 0.32 25.14
CA GLU A 88 -11.33 -1.14 25.05
C GLU A 88 -10.76 -1.57 23.71
N PHE A 89 -9.56 -2.12 23.74
CA PHE A 89 -8.88 -2.67 22.58
C PHE A 89 -8.86 -4.19 22.68
N GLY A 90 -9.71 -4.84 21.90
CA GLY A 90 -9.81 -6.30 21.85
C GLY A 90 -8.82 -6.89 20.86
N ILE A 91 -7.93 -7.75 21.34
CA ILE A 91 -6.97 -8.50 20.52
C ILE A 91 -6.95 -9.95 21.02
N LEU A 92 -7.08 -10.92 20.12
CA LEU A 92 -7.35 -12.30 20.47
C LEU A 92 -8.55 -12.38 21.44
N ASP A 93 -8.46 -13.20 22.48
CA ASP A 93 -9.47 -13.33 23.54
C ASP A 93 -9.29 -12.33 24.69
N SER A 94 -8.37 -11.35 24.51
CA SER A 94 -8.02 -10.38 25.53
C SER A 94 -8.56 -8.99 25.21
N THR A 95 -8.81 -8.18 26.26
CA THR A 95 -9.17 -6.78 26.11
C THR A 95 -8.20 -5.90 26.89
N LEU A 96 -7.42 -5.11 26.17
CA LEU A 96 -6.53 -4.12 26.73
C LEU A 96 -7.31 -2.82 26.98
N LYS A 97 -6.99 -2.12 28.06
CA LYS A 97 -7.70 -0.89 28.45
C LYS A 97 -6.84 0.35 28.17
N ASN A 98 -7.49 1.41 27.70
CA ASN A 98 -6.90 2.73 27.55
C ASN A 98 -5.66 2.76 26.64
N ILE A 99 -5.75 2.13 25.48
CA ILE A 99 -4.69 2.14 24.48
C ILE A 99 -4.71 3.45 23.69
N ASP A 100 -3.57 4.13 23.66
CA ASP A 100 -3.41 5.38 22.92
C ASP A 100 -3.02 5.14 21.46
N PHE A 101 -3.66 5.89 20.57
CA PHE A 101 -3.36 5.98 19.16
C PHE A 101 -2.99 7.41 18.78
N LEU A 102 -1.99 7.59 17.96
CA LEU A 102 -1.78 8.85 17.28
C LEU A 102 -2.74 8.95 16.09
N VAL A 103 -3.29 10.13 15.90
CA VAL A 103 -4.29 10.39 14.86
C VAL A 103 -3.73 11.39 13.87
N GLY A 104 -3.50 10.95 12.64
CA GLY A 104 -2.95 11.78 11.57
C GLY A 104 -2.19 10.95 10.54
N GLY A 105 -1.61 11.63 9.57
CA GLY A 105 -0.92 10.99 8.45
C GLY A 105 -1.86 10.53 7.36
N THR A 106 -1.32 9.73 6.44
CA THR A 106 -2.07 9.14 5.32
C THR A 106 -2.98 8.04 5.81
N ASP A 107 -4.17 7.94 5.24
CA ASP A 107 -5.10 6.85 5.55
C ASP A 107 -4.57 5.52 4.97
N VAL A 108 -4.30 4.57 5.86
CA VAL A 108 -3.85 3.21 5.52
C VAL A 108 -4.93 2.16 5.86
N GLY A 109 -6.18 2.54 5.79
CA GLY A 109 -7.35 1.76 6.23
C GLY A 109 -7.78 2.16 7.64
N ASN A 110 -8.15 1.21 8.50
CA ASN A 110 -8.58 1.57 9.86
C ASN A 110 -7.41 2.04 10.76
N GLY A 111 -6.16 1.76 10.38
CA GLY A 111 -4.96 2.13 11.13
C GLY A 111 -3.95 1.00 11.23
N LEU A 112 -3.01 1.14 12.15
CA LEU A 112 -1.95 0.17 12.39
C LEU A 112 -1.65 -0.03 13.88
N ILE A 113 -1.12 -1.20 14.20
CA ILE A 113 -0.56 -1.57 15.51
C ILE A 113 0.95 -1.40 15.40
N GLY A 114 1.52 -0.50 16.21
CA GLY A 114 2.94 -0.18 16.19
C GLY A 114 3.75 -0.89 17.27
N ALA A 115 5.06 -0.65 17.25
CA ALA A 115 6.03 -1.25 18.15
C ALA A 115 5.77 -0.93 19.63
N ASN A 116 5.13 0.19 19.95
CA ASN A 116 4.74 0.51 21.34
C ASN A 116 3.81 -0.54 21.99
N LEU A 117 3.13 -1.35 21.18
CA LEU A 117 2.31 -2.47 21.65
C LEU A 117 2.98 -3.82 21.34
N LEU A 118 3.60 -3.96 20.17
CA LEU A 118 4.21 -5.20 19.71
C LEU A 118 5.47 -5.59 20.51
N ASP A 119 6.26 -4.63 21.00
CA ASP A 119 7.47 -4.89 21.83
C ASP A 119 7.14 -5.40 23.26
N LEU A 120 5.88 -5.36 23.66
CA LEU A 120 5.47 -5.89 24.99
C LEU A 120 5.54 -7.42 25.06
N VAL A 121 5.65 -8.08 23.94
CA VAL A 121 5.66 -9.55 23.78
C VAL A 121 6.75 -9.95 22.78
N ASP A 122 7.10 -11.23 22.78
CA ASP A 122 7.89 -11.81 21.70
C ASP A 122 6.94 -12.20 20.55
N LEU A 123 7.42 -12.08 19.32
CA LEU A 123 6.59 -12.28 18.12
C LEU A 123 7.15 -13.42 17.27
N GLU A 124 6.35 -14.42 17.01
CA GLU A 124 6.59 -15.33 15.90
C GLU A 124 5.83 -14.84 14.68
N ILE A 125 6.52 -14.58 13.59
CA ILE A 125 5.98 -14.04 12.35
C ILE A 125 6.14 -15.07 11.25
N ASP A 126 5.01 -15.59 10.77
CA ASP A 126 4.91 -16.50 9.63
C ASP A 126 3.83 -15.99 8.66
N LEU A 127 4.19 -14.93 7.94
CA LEU A 127 3.26 -14.30 6.99
C LEU A 127 2.93 -15.20 5.80
N ALA A 128 3.83 -16.13 5.46
CA ALA A 128 3.58 -17.10 4.41
C ALA A 128 2.37 -18.00 4.71
N HIS A 129 2.12 -18.26 5.99
CA HIS A 129 0.98 -19.05 6.46
C HIS A 129 -0.10 -18.19 7.15
N GLY A 130 0.01 -16.87 7.01
CA GLY A 130 -0.97 -15.92 7.54
C GLY A 130 -1.06 -15.91 9.07
N LYS A 131 0.07 -15.98 9.77
CA LYS A 131 0.13 -16.10 11.23
C LYS A 131 1.11 -15.13 11.85
N VAL A 132 0.69 -14.53 12.96
CA VAL A 132 1.58 -13.88 13.93
C VAL A 132 1.18 -14.37 15.31
N THR A 133 2.06 -15.13 15.97
CA THR A 133 1.81 -15.68 17.31
C THR A 133 2.51 -14.83 18.36
N LEU A 134 1.80 -14.53 19.43
CA LEU A 134 2.27 -13.70 20.53
C LEU A 134 2.77 -14.57 21.66
N PHE A 135 4.02 -14.36 22.08
CA PHE A 135 4.66 -15.15 23.15
C PHE A 135 5.19 -14.28 24.28
N LYS A 136 5.41 -14.90 25.40
CA LYS A 136 6.27 -14.39 26.47
C LYS A 136 7.29 -15.45 26.83
N SER A 137 8.56 -15.15 26.56
CA SER A 137 9.68 -16.00 26.96
C SER A 137 10.24 -15.58 28.32
N GLN A 138 10.58 -16.59 29.15
CA GLN A 138 11.23 -16.42 30.43
C GLN A 138 12.39 -17.40 30.55
N HIS A 139 13.56 -16.92 30.95
CA HIS A 139 14.78 -17.74 31.11
C HIS A 139 15.24 -18.44 29.83
N CYS A 140 14.98 -17.82 28.65
CA CYS A 140 15.26 -18.40 27.33
C CYS A 140 16.56 -17.88 26.68
N GLU A 141 17.42 -17.16 27.41
CA GLU A 141 18.63 -16.50 26.85
C GLU A 141 19.62 -17.49 26.20
N LYS A 142 19.59 -18.77 26.64
CA LYS A 142 20.44 -19.85 26.14
C LYS A 142 19.71 -20.86 25.26
N ALA A 143 18.39 -20.75 25.13
CA ALA A 143 17.58 -21.66 24.33
C ALA A 143 17.46 -21.13 22.90
N SER A 144 17.38 -22.06 21.92
CA SER A 144 16.95 -21.69 20.58
C SER A 144 15.42 -21.53 20.58
N LEU A 145 14.96 -20.39 20.07
CA LEU A 145 13.53 -20.11 19.88
C LEU A 145 13.05 -20.40 18.46
N ALA A 146 13.89 -21.00 17.60
CA ALA A 146 13.52 -21.55 16.31
C ALA A 146 12.98 -22.99 16.43
N TYR A 147 11.98 -23.19 17.27
CA TYR A 147 11.45 -24.52 17.65
C TYR A 147 10.76 -25.27 16.49
N TRP A 148 10.41 -24.58 15.41
CA TRP A 148 9.84 -25.18 14.19
C TRP A 148 10.89 -25.92 13.35
N THR A 149 12.21 -25.71 13.57
CA THR A 149 13.26 -26.40 12.84
C THR A 149 13.58 -27.75 13.47
N LYS A 150 13.58 -28.82 12.66
CA LYS A 150 13.92 -30.18 13.13
C LYS A 150 15.42 -30.43 13.23
N ASP A 151 16.19 -29.79 12.35
CA ASP A 151 17.63 -30.04 12.19
C ASP A 151 18.52 -28.95 12.81
N GLY A 152 17.91 -27.99 13.52
CA GLY A 152 18.64 -26.87 14.12
C GLY A 152 19.26 -25.90 13.10
N ALA A 153 18.87 -25.99 11.82
CA ALA A 153 19.33 -25.08 10.78
C ALA A 153 18.46 -23.81 10.79
N TYR A 154 18.97 -22.77 11.42
CA TYR A 154 18.34 -21.45 11.46
C TYR A 154 19.41 -20.36 11.51
N ASN A 155 19.03 -19.17 11.10
CA ASN A 155 19.81 -17.95 11.30
C ASN A 155 19.45 -17.31 12.63
N VAL A 156 20.43 -16.71 13.30
CA VAL A 156 20.21 -15.89 14.47
C VAL A 156 21.02 -14.60 14.34
N VAL A 157 20.37 -13.48 14.64
CA VAL A 157 21.01 -12.16 14.69
C VAL A 157 20.62 -11.44 15.98
N ASP A 158 21.57 -10.68 16.53
CA ASP A 158 21.27 -9.80 17.64
C ASP A 158 20.52 -8.57 17.12
N THR A 159 19.56 -8.08 17.91
CA THR A 159 18.93 -6.80 17.61
C THR A 159 19.87 -5.67 18.02
N GLU A 160 19.88 -4.61 17.24
CA GLU A 160 20.71 -3.44 17.49
C GLU A 160 19.92 -2.37 18.26
N PRO A 161 20.57 -1.62 19.16
CA PRO A 161 19.91 -0.52 19.84
C PRO A 161 19.61 0.64 18.87
N SER A 162 18.49 1.31 19.08
CA SER A 162 18.25 2.60 18.45
C SER A 162 19.03 3.71 19.15
N LEU A 163 19.22 4.85 18.45
CA LEU A 163 19.80 6.07 19.06
C LEU A 163 18.97 6.62 20.22
N ARG A 164 17.71 6.20 20.35
CA ARG A 164 16.79 6.62 21.41
C ARG A 164 16.36 5.42 22.25
N ASP A 165 16.62 5.44 23.53
CA ASP A 165 16.22 4.39 24.49
C ASP A 165 14.71 4.13 24.51
N SER A 166 13.91 5.12 24.12
CA SER A 166 12.44 4.99 24.02
C SER A 166 11.96 4.32 22.75
N ASP A 167 12.84 4.08 21.78
CA ASP A 167 12.47 3.44 20.52
C ASP A 167 12.36 1.92 20.69
N ARG A 168 11.16 1.40 20.46
CA ARG A 168 10.79 0.00 20.63
C ARG A 168 10.81 -0.80 19.34
N ARG A 169 11.20 -0.16 18.23
CA ARG A 169 11.27 -0.82 16.92
C ARG A 169 12.47 -1.77 16.88
N THR A 170 12.36 -2.78 16.04
CA THR A 170 13.38 -3.85 15.92
C THR A 170 14.38 -3.52 14.84
N PHE A 171 15.63 -3.29 15.22
CA PHE A 171 16.75 -3.00 14.31
C PHE A 171 17.72 -4.18 14.23
N VAL A 172 18.31 -4.35 13.05
CA VAL A 172 19.38 -5.34 12.80
C VAL A 172 20.47 -4.73 11.91
N ASN A 173 21.67 -5.26 12.02
CA ASN A 173 22.73 -4.97 11.06
C ASN A 173 22.62 -5.89 9.85
N VAL A 174 22.70 -5.30 8.67
CA VAL A 174 22.79 -6.00 7.40
C VAL A 174 24.03 -5.56 6.64
N MET A 175 24.46 -6.36 5.69
CA MET A 175 25.56 -5.99 4.78
C MET A 175 24.98 -5.82 3.37
N VAL A 176 25.25 -4.69 2.74
CA VAL A 176 24.93 -4.43 1.33
C VAL A 176 26.21 -4.10 0.59
N ASN A 177 26.58 -4.88 -0.42
CA ASN A 177 27.84 -4.77 -1.15
C ASN A 177 29.05 -4.64 -0.21
N GLY A 178 29.06 -5.43 0.87
CA GLY A 178 30.13 -5.43 1.88
C GLY A 178 30.14 -4.21 2.82
N LYS A 179 29.10 -3.36 2.80
CA LYS A 179 28.96 -2.23 3.73
C LYS A 179 27.88 -2.52 4.76
N LYS A 180 28.22 -2.30 6.03
CA LYS A 180 27.30 -2.44 7.17
C LYS A 180 26.27 -1.31 7.15
N LEU A 181 25.00 -1.66 7.20
CA LEU A 181 23.86 -0.75 7.26
C LEU A 181 22.96 -1.11 8.44
N HIS A 182 22.32 -0.08 9.00
CA HIS A 182 21.34 -0.21 10.09
C HIS A 182 19.94 -0.36 9.51
N ALA A 183 19.39 -1.56 9.57
CA ALA A 183 18.11 -1.92 8.98
C ALA A 183 17.00 -2.03 10.04
N LEU A 184 15.83 -1.49 9.73
CA LEU A 184 14.60 -1.61 10.50
C LEU A 184 13.75 -2.75 9.93
N LEU A 185 13.36 -3.73 10.76
CA LEU A 185 12.42 -4.77 10.38
C LEU A 185 11.00 -4.18 10.37
N ASP A 186 10.37 -4.12 9.19
CA ASP A 186 9.16 -3.31 8.97
C ASP A 186 8.07 -4.08 8.21
N THR A 187 7.14 -4.69 8.95
CA THR A 187 5.96 -5.36 8.38
C THR A 187 4.92 -4.37 7.82
N GLY A 188 5.08 -3.09 8.06
CA GLY A 188 4.27 -2.02 7.47
C GLY A 188 4.79 -1.55 6.10
N ALA A 189 6.06 -1.82 5.78
CA ALA A 189 6.65 -1.51 4.48
C ALA A 189 6.40 -2.64 3.49
N ALA A 190 5.77 -2.32 2.34
CA ALA A 190 5.50 -3.28 1.28
C ALA A 190 6.79 -3.89 0.69
N ALA A 191 7.82 -3.08 0.55
CA ALA A 191 9.08 -3.42 -0.09
C ALA A 191 10.27 -3.16 0.81
N THR A 192 11.31 -3.95 0.63
CA THR A 192 12.65 -3.68 1.15
C THR A 192 13.26 -2.51 0.39
N VAL A 193 13.64 -1.47 1.13
CA VAL A 193 14.10 -0.21 0.53
C VAL A 193 15.33 0.35 1.23
N LEU A 194 16.24 0.93 0.45
CA LEU A 194 17.41 1.69 0.92
C LEU A 194 17.10 3.19 0.93
N SER A 195 17.60 3.93 1.89
CA SER A 195 17.71 5.37 1.74
C SER A 195 18.76 5.69 0.67
N ARG A 196 18.63 6.82 -0.01
CA ARG A 196 19.61 7.23 -1.01
C ARG A 196 21.02 7.35 -0.43
N ILE A 197 21.14 7.88 0.78
CA ILE A 197 22.43 8.02 1.46
C ILE A 197 23.05 6.65 1.76
N ALA A 198 22.26 5.68 2.20
CA ALA A 198 22.72 4.33 2.44
C ALA A 198 23.16 3.61 1.15
N ALA A 199 22.41 3.80 0.06
CA ALA A 199 22.78 3.29 -1.26
C ALA A 199 24.13 3.84 -1.73
N GLU A 200 24.34 5.16 -1.62
CA GLU A 200 25.62 5.80 -1.96
C GLU A 200 26.78 5.25 -1.10
N ARG A 201 26.57 5.04 0.20
CA ARG A 201 27.56 4.38 1.09
C ARG A 201 27.88 2.95 0.68
N ALA A 202 26.88 2.23 0.17
CA ALA A 202 27.04 0.87 -0.35
C ALA A 202 27.61 0.82 -1.79
N GLY A 203 28.04 1.97 -2.34
CA GLY A 203 28.62 2.06 -3.68
C GLY A 203 27.60 1.95 -4.81
N ILE A 204 26.33 2.17 -4.53
CA ILE A 204 25.23 2.10 -5.50
C ILE A 204 24.94 3.51 -6.04
N ASP A 205 25.15 3.69 -7.36
CA ASP A 205 24.82 4.93 -8.07
C ASP A 205 23.42 4.82 -8.69
N VAL A 206 22.49 5.65 -8.22
CA VAL A 206 21.11 5.71 -8.73
C VAL A 206 21.01 6.28 -10.16
N ASN A 207 22.09 6.84 -10.70
CA ASN A 207 22.19 7.28 -12.09
C ASN A 207 23.01 6.32 -12.97
N GLY A 208 23.43 5.19 -12.42
CA GLY A 208 24.25 4.20 -13.10
C GLY A 208 23.53 3.45 -14.22
N PRO A 209 24.27 2.69 -15.03
CA PRO A 209 23.68 1.78 -16.00
C PRO A 209 22.84 0.72 -15.29
N ASN A 210 21.78 0.24 -15.92
CA ASN A 210 20.84 -0.75 -15.38
C ASN A 210 19.96 -0.27 -14.21
N VAL A 211 19.98 1.02 -13.87
CA VAL A 211 19.05 1.61 -12.91
C VAL A 211 17.75 1.99 -13.63
N LYS A 212 16.62 1.56 -13.06
CA LYS A 212 15.29 1.93 -13.57
C LYS A 212 14.66 2.91 -12.60
N ARG A 213 14.18 4.04 -13.11
CA ARG A 213 13.39 4.96 -12.30
C ARG A 213 12.02 4.33 -12.02
N GLY A 214 11.70 4.17 -10.75
CA GLY A 214 10.40 3.69 -10.29
C GLY A 214 9.32 4.76 -10.35
N PRO A 215 8.06 4.38 -10.16
CA PRO A 215 6.97 5.33 -10.03
C PRO A 215 7.15 6.20 -8.79
N ARG A 216 6.68 7.46 -8.85
CA ARG A 216 6.63 8.36 -7.70
C ARG A 216 5.37 8.08 -6.89
N ASN A 217 5.31 6.93 -6.25
CA ASN A 217 4.14 6.47 -5.49
C ASN A 217 4.46 5.96 -4.07
N PHE A 218 5.73 6.04 -3.65
CA PHE A 218 6.07 5.69 -2.28
C PHE A 218 5.63 6.79 -1.33
N PHE A 219 4.94 6.42 -0.29
CA PHE A 219 4.51 7.29 0.79
C PHE A 219 4.46 6.49 2.11
N GLY A 220 4.45 7.20 3.21
CA GLY A 220 4.28 6.67 4.54
C GLY A 220 3.52 7.70 5.38
N ILE A 221 3.97 7.94 6.59
CA ILE A 221 3.36 8.90 7.51
C ILE A 221 3.45 10.35 7.00
N GLY A 222 4.46 10.65 6.17
CA GLY A 222 4.69 12.01 5.66
C GLY A 222 3.71 12.44 4.57
N ARG A 223 3.73 13.74 4.26
CA ARG A 223 2.79 14.40 3.33
C ARG A 223 3.18 14.29 1.85
N LYS A 224 4.36 13.75 1.55
CA LYS A 224 4.94 13.77 0.20
C LYS A 224 5.08 12.37 -0.38
N LEU A 225 4.78 12.27 -1.66
CA LEU A 225 5.20 11.14 -2.47
C LEU A 225 6.70 11.28 -2.77
N VAL A 226 7.46 10.21 -2.63
CA VAL A 226 8.91 10.20 -2.88
C VAL A 226 9.24 9.47 -4.17
N ASN A 227 10.34 9.89 -4.83
CA ASN A 227 10.86 9.19 -5.99
C ASN A 227 11.51 7.88 -5.55
N SER A 228 11.53 6.92 -6.46
CA SER A 228 12.21 5.64 -6.26
C SER A 228 13.03 5.24 -7.47
N TRP A 229 14.00 4.37 -7.23
CA TRP A 229 14.82 3.71 -8.26
C TRP A 229 14.94 2.23 -7.93
N THR A 230 14.87 1.39 -8.94
CA THR A 230 15.28 -0.02 -8.85
C THR A 230 16.73 -0.12 -9.25
N VAL A 231 17.57 -0.62 -8.36
CA VAL A 231 19.02 -0.69 -8.52
C VAL A 231 19.53 -2.13 -8.40
N PRO A 232 20.59 -2.51 -9.15
CA PRO A 232 21.25 -3.79 -8.91
C PRO A 232 22.04 -3.74 -7.60
N VAL A 233 22.05 -4.86 -6.88
CA VAL A 233 22.80 -5.09 -5.64
C VAL A 233 23.59 -6.38 -5.82
N ASP A 234 24.92 -6.30 -5.69
CA ASP A 234 25.79 -7.46 -5.90
C ASP A 234 25.64 -8.48 -4.77
N SER A 235 25.56 -8.00 -3.53
CA SER A 235 25.38 -8.87 -2.38
C SER A 235 24.57 -8.19 -1.27
N PHE A 236 23.69 -8.97 -0.65
CA PHE A 236 23.00 -8.63 0.59
C PHE A 236 23.18 -9.76 1.58
N SER A 237 23.48 -9.45 2.85
CA SER A 237 23.48 -10.48 3.88
C SER A 237 22.93 -10.00 5.22
N VAL A 238 22.28 -10.92 5.94
CA VAL A 238 21.80 -10.76 7.31
C VAL A 238 22.11 -12.04 8.09
N GLY A 239 22.84 -11.93 9.21
CA GLY A 239 23.37 -13.10 9.88
C GLY A 239 24.30 -13.91 8.95
N THR A 240 24.00 -15.19 8.80
CA THR A 240 24.72 -16.12 7.89
C THR A 240 24.07 -16.23 6.51
N GLU A 241 22.87 -15.68 6.32
CA GLU A 241 22.18 -15.70 5.04
C GLU A 241 22.77 -14.66 4.09
N THR A 242 23.04 -15.08 2.85
CA THR A 242 23.59 -14.20 1.82
C THR A 242 22.85 -14.39 0.49
N ILE A 243 22.42 -13.27 -0.10
CA ILE A 243 21.73 -13.19 -1.38
C ILE A 243 22.65 -12.46 -2.35
N GLN A 244 22.91 -13.07 -3.51
CA GLN A 244 23.78 -12.52 -4.55
C GLN A 244 22.92 -12.02 -5.73
N HIS A 245 23.40 -10.95 -6.39
CA HIS A 245 22.85 -10.44 -7.65
C HIS A 245 21.34 -10.15 -7.60
N SER A 246 20.91 -9.40 -6.59
CA SER A 246 19.52 -8.99 -6.40
C SER A 246 19.24 -7.59 -6.97
N GLN A 247 17.99 -7.21 -6.94
CA GLN A 247 17.55 -5.82 -7.20
C GLN A 247 16.84 -5.29 -5.96
N MET A 248 17.07 -4.02 -5.63
CA MET A 248 16.41 -3.38 -4.50
C MET A 248 15.86 -2.01 -4.88
N GLN A 249 14.93 -1.52 -4.09
CA GLN A 249 14.40 -0.16 -4.23
C GLN A 249 15.28 0.82 -3.44
N VAL A 250 15.55 1.98 -4.03
CA VAL A 250 16.15 3.14 -3.36
C VAL A 250 15.12 4.26 -3.32
N LEU A 251 14.92 4.89 -2.19
CA LEU A 251 14.01 6.03 -2.04
C LEU A 251 14.78 7.34 -1.90
N ASP A 252 14.24 8.40 -2.53
CA ASP A 252 14.75 9.76 -2.43
C ASP A 252 14.33 10.37 -1.09
N GLY A 253 15.28 10.45 -0.16
CA GLY A 253 15.02 11.02 1.17
C GLY A 253 15.43 10.10 2.31
N THR A 254 14.98 10.45 3.51
CA THR A 254 15.23 9.70 4.73
C THR A 254 14.10 8.72 5.01
N LEU A 255 14.42 7.54 5.51
CA LEU A 255 13.47 6.51 5.95
C LEU A 255 13.04 6.72 7.41
N GLY A 256 13.72 7.60 8.11
CA GLY A 256 13.56 7.90 9.52
C GLY A 256 14.90 8.32 10.11
N GLU A 257 14.91 8.64 11.39
CA GLU A 257 16.15 8.89 12.12
C GLU A 257 16.86 7.55 12.35
N ASP A 258 18.17 7.48 12.02
CA ASP A 258 18.99 6.28 12.19
C ASP A 258 18.51 5.05 11.39
N VAL A 259 17.80 5.23 10.29
CA VAL A 259 17.34 4.14 9.42
C VAL A 259 17.98 4.24 8.06
N ASP A 260 18.87 3.30 7.76
CA ASP A 260 19.52 3.17 6.45
C ASP A 260 18.65 2.40 5.46
N MET A 261 17.93 1.39 5.97
CA MET A 261 17.18 0.43 5.19
C MET A 261 15.91 -0.01 5.94
N LEU A 262 14.82 -0.23 5.23
CA LEU A 262 13.66 -1.00 5.70
C LEU A 262 13.77 -2.41 5.14
N LEU A 263 13.68 -3.43 6.00
CA LEU A 263 13.42 -4.81 5.60
C LEU A 263 11.92 -5.02 5.58
N GLY A 264 11.35 -4.96 4.38
CA GLY A 264 9.90 -4.95 4.17
C GLY A 264 9.26 -6.33 4.09
N VAL A 265 7.97 -6.32 3.78
CA VAL A 265 7.15 -7.53 3.64
C VAL A 265 7.70 -8.48 2.57
N ASP A 266 8.30 -7.98 1.50
CA ASP A 266 8.91 -8.80 0.45
C ASP A 266 10.12 -9.63 0.92
N PHE A 267 10.77 -9.23 2.03
CA PHE A 267 11.76 -10.05 2.74
C PHE A 267 11.08 -10.93 3.79
N ILE A 268 10.17 -10.37 4.59
CA ILE A 268 9.55 -11.06 5.74
C ILE A 268 8.66 -12.23 5.29
N LEU A 269 7.93 -12.09 4.16
CA LEU A 269 7.11 -13.17 3.58
C LEU A 269 7.90 -14.41 3.17
N ALA A 270 9.19 -14.26 2.87
CA ALA A 270 10.06 -15.37 2.51
C ALA A 270 10.69 -16.06 3.73
N HIS A 271 10.38 -15.59 4.95
CA HIS A 271 10.99 -16.09 6.18
C HIS A 271 9.95 -16.43 7.25
N HIS A 272 10.26 -17.46 8.02
CA HIS A 272 9.62 -17.71 9.31
C HIS A 272 10.54 -17.14 10.39
N MET A 273 10.04 -16.24 11.21
CA MET A 273 10.86 -15.45 12.14
C MET A 273 10.32 -15.53 13.56
N PHE A 274 11.21 -15.52 14.55
CA PHE A 274 10.88 -15.30 15.94
C PHE A 274 11.67 -14.09 16.46
N ILE A 275 10.97 -13.00 16.74
CA ILE A 275 11.53 -11.79 17.32
C ILE A 275 11.46 -11.91 18.84
N ALA A 276 12.57 -12.25 19.46
CA ALA A 276 12.71 -12.39 20.90
C ALA A 276 13.06 -11.03 21.53
N ASN A 277 12.07 -10.16 21.72
CA ASN A 277 12.24 -8.84 22.32
C ASN A 277 12.87 -8.94 23.73
N SER A 278 12.55 -10.01 24.47
CA SER A 278 13.07 -10.30 25.80
C SER A 278 14.57 -10.59 25.83
N SER A 279 15.11 -11.28 24.81
CA SER A 279 16.53 -11.66 24.71
C SER A 279 17.32 -10.87 23.66
N LYS A 280 16.67 -9.91 22.99
CA LYS A 280 17.26 -9.06 21.94
C LYS A 280 17.88 -9.87 20.79
N LYS A 281 17.13 -10.86 20.29
CA LYS A 281 17.54 -11.73 19.18
C LYS A 281 16.40 -11.95 18.21
N ILE A 282 16.76 -12.17 16.94
CA ILE A 282 15.82 -12.67 15.93
C ILE A 282 16.35 -14.01 15.44
N TYR A 283 15.49 -15.01 15.49
CA TYR A 283 15.69 -16.33 14.91
C TYR A 283 14.88 -16.39 13.62
N PHE A 284 15.45 -16.92 12.54
CA PHE A 284 14.70 -17.04 11.29
C PHE A 284 15.20 -18.16 10.40
N THR A 285 14.29 -18.65 9.57
CA THR A 285 14.55 -19.62 8.50
C THR A 285 13.98 -19.10 7.20
N TYR A 286 14.60 -19.46 6.08
CA TYR A 286 14.05 -19.20 4.77
C TYR A 286 12.95 -20.21 4.44
N ASN A 287 11.74 -19.74 4.16
CA ASN A 287 10.56 -20.57 3.83
C ASN A 287 10.39 -20.80 2.32
N GLY A 288 11.32 -20.32 1.51
CA GLY A 288 11.17 -20.32 0.05
C GLY A 288 10.48 -19.06 -0.46
N GLY A 289 10.29 -19.01 -1.77
CA GLY A 289 9.70 -17.86 -2.45
C GLY A 289 10.73 -16.84 -2.92
N ARG A 290 10.21 -15.78 -3.56
CA ARG A 290 11.05 -14.71 -4.11
C ARG A 290 11.38 -13.67 -3.06
N LEU A 291 12.64 -13.25 -3.03
CA LEU A 291 13.10 -12.13 -2.22
C LEU A 291 13.12 -10.84 -3.05
N PHE A 292 12.82 -9.71 -2.41
CA PHE A 292 12.87 -8.37 -3.02
C PHE A 292 11.99 -8.24 -4.29
N THR A 293 10.80 -8.81 -4.24
CA THR A 293 9.89 -8.96 -5.40
C THR A 293 9.43 -7.64 -6.01
N TYR A 294 9.32 -6.59 -5.23
CA TYR A 294 8.94 -5.26 -5.71
C TYR A 294 10.02 -4.59 -6.58
N ALA A 295 11.28 -4.99 -6.44
CA ALA A 295 12.34 -4.54 -7.32
C ALA A 295 12.40 -5.32 -8.64
N ALA A 296 11.94 -6.58 -8.62
CA ALA A 296 12.04 -7.53 -9.72
C ALA A 296 10.79 -7.55 -10.63
N ALA A 297 10.12 -6.43 -10.89
CA ALA A 297 8.93 -6.35 -11.78
C ALA A 297 9.18 -6.76 -13.25
N SER A 298 10.18 -7.58 -13.51
CA SER A 298 10.49 -8.27 -14.76
C SER A 298 10.61 -9.77 -14.48
N ASN A 299 10.18 -10.60 -15.42
CA ASN A 299 10.07 -12.06 -15.44
C ASN A 299 11.30 -12.89 -14.96
N ASP A 300 12.19 -12.30 -14.17
CA ASP A 300 13.37 -12.96 -13.66
C ASP A 300 13.12 -13.37 -12.20
N SER A 301 13.22 -14.67 -11.95
CA SER A 301 13.21 -15.22 -10.60
C SER A 301 14.38 -14.62 -9.81
N GLY A 302 14.10 -13.84 -8.76
CA GLY A 302 15.13 -13.43 -7.80
C GLY A 302 15.87 -14.65 -7.28
N PRO A 303 17.19 -14.54 -7.01
CA PRO A 303 17.98 -15.69 -6.57
C PRO A 303 17.49 -16.17 -5.19
N ALA A 304 17.37 -17.49 -5.04
CA ALA A 304 17.24 -18.10 -3.73
C ALA A 304 18.56 -17.94 -2.94
N PRO A 305 18.53 -17.85 -1.60
CA PRO A 305 19.74 -17.82 -0.80
C PRO A 305 20.64 -19.03 -1.08
N ALA A 306 21.93 -18.81 -1.22
CA ALA A 306 22.89 -19.89 -1.42
C ALA A 306 22.91 -20.79 -0.18
N GLY A 307 22.58 -22.08 -0.35
CA GLY A 307 22.66 -23.09 0.72
C GLY A 307 21.36 -23.40 1.47
N SER A 308 20.24 -22.75 1.15
CA SER A 308 18.95 -23.08 1.74
C SER A 308 18.24 -24.19 0.95
N ALA A 309 18.22 -25.40 1.47
CA ALA A 309 17.21 -26.37 1.08
C ALA A 309 15.88 -25.96 1.72
N ALA A 310 14.83 -25.76 0.91
CA ALA A 310 13.48 -25.60 1.45
C ALA A 310 13.15 -26.86 2.28
N SER A 311 13.00 -26.70 3.59
CA SER A 311 12.52 -27.80 4.42
C SER A 311 11.06 -28.06 4.07
N ALA A 312 10.65 -29.33 3.95
CA ALA A 312 9.25 -29.69 3.82
C ALA A 312 8.50 -29.13 5.05
N ASP A 313 7.59 -28.20 4.79
CA ASP A 313 6.92 -27.39 5.78
C ASP A 313 5.94 -28.24 6.61
N PRO A 314 6.13 -28.38 7.94
CA PRO A 314 5.17 -29.06 8.80
C PRO A 314 3.85 -28.29 8.97
N THR A 315 3.78 -27.04 8.48
CA THR A 315 2.64 -26.15 8.59
C THR A 315 1.83 -26.07 7.28
N ALA A 316 1.95 -27.05 6.38
CA ALA A 316 1.16 -27.12 5.15
C ALA A 316 -0.34 -26.86 5.42
N PRO A 317 -1.02 -26.07 4.56
CA PRO A 317 -2.43 -25.74 4.73
C PRO A 317 -3.30 -26.97 4.93
N LYS A 318 -4.20 -26.96 5.91
CA LYS A 318 -5.09 -28.10 6.22
C LYS A 318 -6.56 -27.75 6.08
N THR A 319 -6.91 -26.50 6.26
CA THR A 319 -8.28 -25.99 6.15
C THR A 319 -8.45 -25.09 4.93
N ALA A 320 -9.68 -24.87 4.50
CA ALA A 320 -9.98 -23.94 3.42
C ALA A 320 -9.46 -22.53 3.72
N ASN A 321 -9.53 -22.10 4.98
CA ASN A 321 -9.02 -20.80 5.39
C ASN A 321 -7.48 -20.74 5.37
N ASP A 322 -6.78 -21.82 5.74
CA ASP A 322 -5.32 -21.87 5.63
C ASP A 322 -4.88 -21.73 4.16
N TYR A 323 -5.58 -22.40 3.22
CA TYR A 323 -5.35 -22.27 1.79
C TYR A 323 -5.65 -20.84 1.28
N LEU A 324 -6.69 -20.17 1.79
CA LEU A 324 -6.93 -18.75 1.47
C LEU A 324 -5.76 -17.87 1.89
N LEU A 325 -5.28 -18.02 3.13
CA LEU A 325 -4.19 -17.21 3.68
C LEU A 325 -2.88 -17.47 2.91
N SER A 326 -2.57 -18.74 2.64
CA SER A 326 -1.41 -19.15 1.83
C SER A 326 -1.51 -18.60 0.39
N GLY A 327 -2.65 -18.75 -0.27
CA GLY A 327 -2.86 -18.22 -1.61
C GLY A 327 -2.70 -16.69 -1.70
N ARG A 328 -3.13 -15.95 -0.69
CA ARG A 328 -2.90 -14.50 -0.60
C ARG A 328 -1.45 -14.15 -0.34
N ALA A 329 -0.74 -14.95 0.44
CA ALA A 329 0.69 -14.77 0.65
C ALA A 329 1.49 -15.04 -0.63
N HIS A 330 1.15 -16.11 -1.39
CA HIS A 330 1.71 -16.37 -2.72
C HIS A 330 1.42 -15.23 -3.70
N LEU A 331 0.19 -14.70 -3.69
CA LEU A 331 -0.17 -13.54 -4.53
C LEU A 331 0.69 -12.31 -4.18
N ALA A 332 0.89 -12.02 -2.89
CA ALA A 332 1.72 -10.91 -2.44
C ALA A 332 3.20 -11.09 -2.83
N ARG A 333 3.69 -12.32 -2.95
CA ARG A 333 5.03 -12.65 -3.46
C ARG A 333 5.12 -12.67 -4.99
N GLY A 334 3.99 -12.51 -5.70
CA GLY A 334 3.93 -12.62 -7.17
C GLY A 334 4.03 -14.05 -7.69
N GLU A 335 3.85 -15.05 -6.86
CA GLU A 335 3.83 -16.49 -7.18
C GLU A 335 2.41 -16.88 -7.62
N LEU A 336 2.06 -16.46 -8.85
CA LEU A 336 0.67 -16.42 -9.30
C LEU A 336 0.06 -17.82 -9.51
N SER A 337 0.87 -18.79 -9.95
CA SER A 337 0.42 -20.17 -10.15
C SER A 337 0.09 -20.85 -8.83
N GLU A 338 0.96 -20.69 -7.85
CA GLU A 338 0.82 -21.21 -6.49
C GLU A 338 -0.38 -20.55 -5.78
N ALA A 339 -0.53 -19.23 -5.95
CA ALA A 339 -1.68 -18.50 -5.43
C ALA A 339 -3.01 -19.05 -5.98
N ILE A 340 -3.12 -19.27 -7.29
CA ILE A 340 -4.32 -19.83 -7.90
C ILE A 340 -4.54 -21.27 -7.40
N GLY A 341 -3.49 -22.09 -7.32
CA GLY A 341 -3.59 -23.48 -6.85
C GLY A 341 -4.12 -23.58 -5.41
N ASP A 342 -3.61 -22.77 -4.50
CA ASP A 342 -4.09 -22.73 -3.12
C ASP A 342 -5.55 -22.25 -3.05
N LEU A 343 -5.91 -21.23 -3.82
CA LEU A 343 -7.27 -20.72 -3.85
C LEU A 343 -8.26 -21.71 -4.50
N ASP A 344 -7.81 -22.53 -5.44
CA ASP A 344 -8.58 -23.65 -5.99
C ASP A 344 -8.88 -24.68 -4.89
N GLU A 345 -7.90 -25.01 -4.05
CA GLU A 345 -8.09 -25.91 -2.91
C GLU A 345 -9.02 -25.31 -1.84
N ALA A 346 -8.89 -24.02 -1.54
CA ALA A 346 -9.81 -23.32 -0.65
C ALA A 346 -11.26 -23.43 -1.13
N ILE A 347 -11.50 -23.18 -2.41
CA ILE A 347 -12.82 -23.28 -3.05
C ILE A 347 -13.31 -24.73 -3.05
N ARG A 348 -12.43 -25.70 -3.35
CA ARG A 348 -12.79 -27.12 -3.35
C ARG A 348 -13.25 -27.59 -1.96
N LEU A 349 -12.61 -27.10 -0.90
CA LEU A 349 -12.94 -27.45 0.49
C LEU A 349 -14.20 -26.74 1.01
N ALA A 350 -14.45 -25.50 0.57
CA ALA A 350 -15.62 -24.72 0.99
C ALA A 350 -16.12 -23.83 -0.17
N PRO A 351 -16.90 -24.39 -1.11
CA PRO A 351 -17.32 -23.71 -2.34
C PRO A 351 -18.39 -22.62 -2.14
N ASP A 352 -18.92 -22.48 -0.94
CA ASP A 352 -19.94 -21.50 -0.57
C ASP A 352 -19.36 -20.19 0.01
N GLN A 353 -18.04 -20.03 0.00
CA GLN A 353 -17.36 -18.87 0.58
C GLN A 353 -17.02 -17.83 -0.50
N ALA A 354 -17.78 -16.72 -0.57
CA ALA A 354 -17.58 -15.63 -1.53
C ALA A 354 -16.14 -15.08 -1.53
N ALA A 355 -15.53 -14.96 -0.35
CA ALA A 355 -14.18 -14.42 -0.19
C ALA A 355 -13.09 -15.21 -0.94
N TYR A 356 -13.28 -16.51 -1.18
CA TYR A 356 -12.29 -17.34 -1.88
C TYR A 356 -12.31 -17.06 -3.38
N TYR A 357 -13.49 -16.91 -3.97
CA TYR A 357 -13.64 -16.52 -5.37
C TYR A 357 -13.11 -15.12 -5.60
N ARG A 358 -13.39 -14.14 -4.72
CA ARG A 358 -12.82 -12.80 -4.83
C ARG A 358 -11.28 -12.82 -4.73
N ALA A 359 -10.71 -13.62 -3.84
CA ALA A 359 -9.27 -13.76 -3.73
C ALA A 359 -8.67 -14.36 -5.02
N ARG A 360 -9.31 -15.40 -5.61
CA ARG A 360 -8.85 -16.00 -6.87
C ARG A 360 -9.03 -15.05 -8.04
N ALA A 361 -10.08 -14.24 -8.07
CA ALA A 361 -10.24 -13.16 -9.04
C ALA A 361 -9.05 -12.18 -9.04
N ASN A 362 -8.57 -11.78 -7.86
CA ASN A 362 -7.37 -10.94 -7.74
C ASN A 362 -6.12 -11.66 -8.30
N ALA A 363 -5.95 -12.96 -8.04
CA ALA A 363 -4.84 -13.73 -8.59
C ALA A 363 -4.93 -13.86 -10.12
N HIS A 364 -6.13 -14.07 -10.68
CA HIS A 364 -6.36 -14.06 -12.12
C HIS A 364 -6.07 -12.71 -12.76
N LEU A 365 -6.39 -11.59 -12.10
CA LEU A 365 -6.06 -10.25 -12.60
C LEU A 365 -4.55 -10.02 -12.62
N ALA A 366 -3.85 -10.39 -11.57
CA ALA A 366 -2.40 -10.33 -11.52
C ALA A 366 -1.76 -11.19 -12.63
N SER A 367 -2.38 -12.33 -12.95
CA SER A 367 -2.00 -13.23 -14.07
C SER A 367 -2.46 -12.75 -15.45
N LYS A 368 -3.03 -11.53 -15.56
CA LYS A 368 -3.58 -10.97 -16.81
C LYS A 368 -4.71 -11.81 -17.43
N GLN A 369 -5.53 -12.44 -16.60
CA GLN A 369 -6.66 -13.29 -16.98
C GLN A 369 -8.00 -12.64 -16.58
N PRO A 370 -8.39 -11.48 -17.16
CA PRO A 370 -9.55 -10.71 -16.72
C PRO A 370 -10.89 -11.44 -16.89
N GLN A 371 -10.99 -12.39 -17.86
CA GLN A 371 -12.21 -13.14 -18.05
C GLN A 371 -12.44 -14.17 -16.93
N ALA A 372 -11.40 -14.86 -16.48
CA ALA A 372 -11.47 -15.76 -15.34
C ALA A 372 -11.83 -14.98 -14.07
N ALA A 373 -11.21 -13.80 -13.88
CA ALA A 373 -11.53 -12.92 -12.77
C ALA A 373 -13.01 -12.49 -12.76
N LEU A 374 -13.59 -12.14 -13.92
CA LEU A 374 -15.02 -11.81 -14.02
C LEU A 374 -15.92 -12.98 -13.62
N THR A 375 -15.60 -14.20 -14.05
CA THR A 375 -16.35 -15.42 -13.68
C THR A 375 -16.33 -15.63 -12.17
N ASP A 376 -15.17 -15.47 -11.54
CA ASP A 376 -15.05 -15.60 -10.09
C ASP A 376 -15.80 -14.49 -9.34
N LEU A 377 -15.74 -13.25 -9.83
CA LEU A 377 -16.49 -12.14 -9.24
C LEU A 377 -18.01 -12.30 -9.38
N ASP A 378 -18.47 -12.87 -10.50
CA ASP A 378 -19.89 -13.20 -10.68
C ASP A 378 -20.33 -14.25 -9.65
N THR A 379 -19.49 -15.29 -9.41
CA THR A 379 -19.74 -16.30 -8.38
C THR A 379 -19.67 -15.69 -6.98
N SER A 380 -18.64 -14.89 -6.67
CA SER A 380 -18.50 -14.21 -5.38
C SER A 380 -19.73 -13.39 -5.05
N LEU A 381 -20.23 -12.58 -6.00
CA LEU A 381 -21.39 -11.72 -5.81
C LEU A 381 -22.72 -12.47 -5.85
N SER A 382 -22.78 -13.67 -6.39
CA SER A 382 -23.94 -14.56 -6.22
C SER A 382 -24.06 -15.11 -4.81
N LEU A 383 -22.92 -15.32 -4.13
CA LEU A 383 -22.83 -15.81 -2.73
C LEU A 383 -22.97 -14.65 -1.73
N ASP A 384 -22.32 -13.53 -2.00
CA ASP A 384 -22.43 -12.29 -1.20
C ASP A 384 -22.67 -11.06 -2.07
N PRO A 385 -23.93 -10.69 -2.34
CA PRO A 385 -24.27 -9.52 -3.17
C PRO A 385 -23.85 -8.17 -2.57
N LYS A 386 -23.40 -8.14 -1.30
CA LYS A 386 -22.99 -6.94 -0.58
C LYS A 386 -21.48 -6.82 -0.40
N ASP A 387 -20.69 -7.68 -1.03
CA ASP A 387 -19.23 -7.55 -1.05
C ASP A 387 -18.84 -6.32 -1.89
N LEU A 388 -18.61 -5.19 -1.20
CA LEU A 388 -18.27 -3.92 -1.84
C LEU A 388 -16.99 -4.01 -2.69
N ASP A 389 -15.96 -4.71 -2.21
CA ASP A 389 -14.71 -4.86 -2.96
C ASP A 389 -14.94 -5.65 -4.25
N ALA A 390 -15.76 -6.70 -4.22
CA ALA A 390 -16.11 -7.46 -5.41
C ALA A 390 -16.93 -6.63 -6.40
N LEU A 391 -17.89 -5.80 -5.93
CA LEU A 391 -18.66 -4.89 -6.78
C LEU A 391 -17.77 -3.86 -7.48
N LEU A 392 -16.87 -3.20 -6.74
CA LEU A 392 -15.95 -2.20 -7.29
C LEU A 392 -15.01 -2.84 -8.32
N LEU A 393 -14.42 -3.99 -8.01
CA LEU A 393 -13.52 -4.71 -8.90
C LEU A 393 -14.23 -5.16 -10.18
N ARG A 394 -15.45 -5.71 -10.07
CA ARG A 394 -16.23 -6.11 -11.24
C ARG A 394 -16.64 -4.92 -12.09
N ALA A 395 -17.06 -3.83 -11.46
CA ALA A 395 -17.37 -2.58 -12.16
C ALA A 395 -16.17 -2.08 -12.97
N ALA A 396 -14.99 -2.01 -12.36
CA ALA A 396 -13.76 -1.59 -13.03
C ALA A 396 -13.45 -2.42 -14.28
N LEU A 397 -13.60 -3.74 -14.19
CA LEU A 397 -13.39 -4.65 -15.32
C LEU A 397 -14.44 -4.48 -16.43
N ARG A 398 -15.66 -4.10 -16.07
CA ARG A 398 -16.79 -3.94 -17.00
C ARG A 398 -16.83 -2.59 -17.69
N VAL A 399 -16.22 -1.53 -17.17
CA VAL A 399 -16.30 -0.14 -17.71
C VAL A 399 -16.12 -0.09 -19.24
N ALA A 400 -15.14 -0.78 -19.76
CA ALA A 400 -14.79 -0.76 -21.19
C ALA A 400 -15.56 -1.79 -22.03
N ARG A 401 -16.15 -2.84 -21.43
CA ARG A 401 -16.70 -4.00 -22.15
C ARG A 401 -18.22 -4.18 -21.95
N ASP A 402 -18.69 -3.87 -20.77
CA ASP A 402 -20.10 -3.99 -20.35
C ASP A 402 -20.48 -2.78 -19.49
N ARG A 403 -20.62 -1.63 -20.16
CA ARG A 403 -20.93 -0.37 -19.46
C ARG A 403 -22.25 -0.41 -18.66
N PRO A 404 -23.36 -1.00 -19.16
CA PRO A 404 -24.58 -1.16 -18.36
C PRO A 404 -24.36 -1.99 -17.09
N GLY A 405 -23.62 -3.11 -17.17
CA GLY A 405 -23.27 -3.92 -16.02
C GLY A 405 -22.40 -3.16 -15.02
N ALA A 406 -21.41 -2.37 -15.47
CA ALA A 406 -20.61 -1.52 -14.61
C ALA A 406 -21.47 -0.46 -13.88
N VAL A 407 -22.44 0.17 -14.57
CA VAL A 407 -23.38 1.12 -13.94
C VAL A 407 -24.22 0.44 -12.86
N SER A 408 -24.68 -0.79 -13.10
CA SER A 408 -25.43 -1.57 -12.11
C SER A 408 -24.57 -1.89 -10.87
N ASP A 409 -23.33 -2.32 -11.06
CA ASP A 409 -22.42 -2.64 -9.97
C ASP A 409 -22.09 -1.39 -9.13
N VAL A 410 -21.81 -0.25 -9.77
CA VAL A 410 -21.57 1.04 -9.10
C VAL A 410 -22.81 1.52 -8.33
N ALA A 411 -24.01 1.35 -8.89
CA ALA A 411 -25.25 1.68 -8.19
C ALA A 411 -25.44 0.82 -6.94
N ALA A 412 -25.18 -0.48 -7.01
CA ALA A 412 -25.23 -1.38 -5.86
C ALA A 412 -24.17 -0.98 -4.82
N ALA A 413 -22.93 -0.74 -5.24
CA ALA A 413 -21.80 -0.32 -4.38
C ALA A 413 -22.11 0.97 -3.62
N SER A 414 -22.78 1.94 -4.26
CA SER A 414 -23.10 3.25 -3.66
C SER A 414 -24.08 3.18 -2.48
N THR A 415 -24.79 2.08 -2.31
CA THR A 415 -25.73 1.86 -1.19
C THR A 415 -25.03 1.28 0.06
N LEU A 416 -23.76 0.89 -0.06
CA LEU A 416 -23.02 0.21 0.98
C LEU A 416 -22.09 1.19 1.71
N PRO A 417 -21.80 0.95 3.00
CA PRO A 417 -20.81 1.74 3.72
C PRO A 417 -19.41 1.51 3.12
N ALA A 418 -18.73 2.57 2.75
CA ALA A 418 -17.41 2.54 2.13
C ALA A 418 -16.37 3.21 3.02
N ASN A 419 -15.18 2.62 3.12
CA ASN A 419 -14.01 3.29 3.69
C ASN A 419 -13.44 4.35 2.73
N ALA A 420 -12.42 5.09 3.17
CA ALA A 420 -11.84 6.17 2.37
C ALA A 420 -11.27 5.72 1.01
N ALA A 421 -10.63 4.55 0.95
CA ALA A 421 -10.10 4.00 -0.30
C ALA A 421 -11.22 3.58 -1.26
N GLN A 422 -12.21 2.84 -0.77
CA GLN A 422 -13.39 2.42 -1.53
C GLN A 422 -14.22 3.61 -2.03
N SER A 423 -14.36 4.67 -1.21
CA SER A 423 -15.05 5.91 -1.60
C SER A 423 -14.35 6.61 -2.77
N ARG A 424 -13.01 6.65 -2.78
CA ARG A 424 -12.23 7.21 -3.89
C ARG A 424 -12.37 6.36 -5.16
N GLU A 425 -12.31 5.04 -5.03
CA GLU A 425 -12.48 4.12 -6.15
C GLU A 425 -13.88 4.25 -6.75
N LEU A 426 -14.92 4.30 -5.92
CA LEU A 426 -16.28 4.53 -6.37
C LEU A 426 -16.43 5.88 -7.09
N ALA A 427 -15.79 6.95 -6.57
CA ALA A 427 -15.78 8.26 -7.24
C ALA A 427 -15.05 8.19 -8.60
N SER A 428 -13.96 7.47 -8.73
CA SER A 428 -13.26 7.24 -10.00
C SER A 428 -14.16 6.52 -11.01
N LEU A 429 -14.83 5.46 -10.58
CA LEU A 429 -15.76 4.71 -11.43
C LEU A 429 -16.94 5.57 -11.92
N TYR A 430 -17.51 6.43 -11.07
CA TYR A 430 -18.52 7.39 -11.51
C TYR A 430 -17.99 8.32 -12.61
N ILE A 431 -16.78 8.83 -12.46
CA ILE A 431 -16.16 9.71 -13.47
C ILE A 431 -15.94 8.95 -14.79
N GLU A 432 -15.40 7.73 -14.74
CA GLU A 432 -15.16 6.88 -15.92
C GLU A 432 -16.46 6.48 -16.62
N LEU A 433 -17.52 6.28 -15.86
CA LEU A 433 -18.86 6.02 -16.38
C LEU A 433 -19.58 7.28 -16.90
N GLY A 434 -18.90 8.43 -16.94
CA GLY A 434 -19.49 9.68 -17.45
C GLY A 434 -20.53 10.30 -16.52
N GLN A 435 -20.50 9.96 -15.26
CA GLN A 435 -21.37 10.49 -14.19
C GLN A 435 -20.57 11.33 -13.16
N PRO A 436 -19.78 12.33 -13.60
CA PRO A 436 -18.84 13.03 -12.71
C PRO A 436 -19.52 13.77 -11.55
N ALA A 437 -20.77 14.20 -11.73
CA ALA A 437 -21.54 14.85 -10.66
C ALA A 437 -21.79 13.92 -9.47
N ALA A 438 -21.98 12.61 -9.70
CA ALA A 438 -22.20 11.63 -8.64
C ALA A 438 -20.92 11.36 -7.81
N ALA A 439 -19.76 11.64 -8.35
CA ALA A 439 -18.49 11.54 -7.61
C ALA A 439 -18.31 12.66 -6.57
N LEU A 440 -18.93 13.83 -6.76
CA LEU A 440 -18.66 15.03 -5.95
C LEU A 440 -18.96 14.84 -4.46
N PRO A 441 -20.11 14.28 -4.03
CA PRO A 441 -20.39 14.06 -2.61
C PRO A 441 -19.35 13.17 -1.92
N LEU A 442 -18.85 12.12 -2.62
CA LEU A 442 -17.84 11.21 -2.11
C LEU A 442 -16.50 11.92 -1.91
N LEU A 443 -16.09 12.73 -2.90
CA LEU A 443 -14.84 13.50 -2.85
C LEU A 443 -14.91 14.64 -1.83
N ASP A 444 -16.05 15.31 -1.68
CA ASP A 444 -16.28 16.33 -0.67
C ASP A 444 -16.23 15.75 0.75
N ALA A 445 -16.90 14.60 0.98
CA ALA A 445 -16.84 13.88 2.24
C ALA A 445 -15.41 13.44 2.58
N TRP A 446 -14.70 12.86 1.61
CA TRP A 446 -13.30 12.45 1.80
C TRP A 446 -12.41 13.63 2.20
N ILE A 447 -12.49 14.76 1.47
CA ILE A 447 -11.66 15.94 1.74
C ILE A 447 -11.98 16.56 3.11
N SER A 448 -13.24 16.51 3.55
CA SER A 448 -13.63 17.03 4.87
C SER A 448 -13.11 16.19 6.04
N GLN A 449 -12.94 14.87 5.81
CA GLN A 449 -12.46 13.94 6.82
C GLN A 449 -10.93 13.85 6.91
N HIS A 450 -10.22 14.21 5.82
CA HIS A 450 -8.77 14.10 5.72
C HIS A 450 -8.10 15.48 5.75
N GLY A 451 -7.15 15.64 6.66
CA GLY A 451 -6.42 16.90 6.83
C GLY A 451 -5.29 17.08 5.80
N ASP A 452 -4.64 18.25 5.87
CA ASP A 452 -3.47 18.58 5.01
C ASP A 452 -2.27 17.63 5.21
N GLY A 453 -2.30 16.76 6.21
CA GLY A 453 -1.29 15.73 6.45
C GLY A 453 -1.38 14.51 5.53
N ASP A 454 -2.52 14.30 4.86
CA ASP A 454 -2.72 13.13 4.00
C ASP A 454 -2.01 13.29 2.65
N ALA A 455 -1.19 12.31 2.28
CA ALA A 455 -0.45 12.31 1.02
C ALA A 455 -1.37 12.23 -0.21
N MET A 456 -2.54 11.58 -0.07
CA MET A 456 -3.50 11.39 -1.15
C MET A 456 -4.35 12.64 -1.43
N LEU A 457 -4.34 13.64 -0.54
CA LEU A 457 -5.16 14.85 -0.68
C LEU A 457 -4.93 15.57 -2.02
N GLY A 458 -3.70 15.58 -2.55
CA GLY A 458 -3.39 16.19 -3.85
C GLY A 458 -4.12 15.49 -5.00
N GLU A 459 -4.17 14.16 -4.98
CA GLU A 459 -4.89 13.35 -5.96
C GLU A 459 -6.39 13.57 -5.87
N VAL A 460 -6.96 13.53 -4.67
CA VAL A 460 -8.41 13.70 -4.47
C VAL A 460 -8.87 15.11 -4.84
N LEU A 461 -8.08 16.14 -4.57
CA LEU A 461 -8.35 17.50 -5.04
C LEU A 461 -8.36 17.56 -6.58
N ASN A 462 -7.44 16.88 -7.24
CA ASN A 462 -7.45 16.81 -8.71
C ASN A 462 -8.67 16.04 -9.24
N GLN A 463 -9.05 14.93 -8.61
CA GLN A 463 -10.27 14.20 -8.98
C GLN A 463 -11.51 15.09 -8.83
N ARG A 464 -11.61 15.87 -7.75
CA ARG A 464 -12.74 16.80 -7.55
C ARG A 464 -12.73 17.96 -8.54
N CYS A 465 -11.55 18.54 -8.82
CA CYS A 465 -11.39 19.54 -9.88
C CYS A 465 -11.90 18.96 -11.22
N TRP A 466 -11.46 17.77 -11.59
CA TRP A 466 -11.84 17.08 -12.81
C TRP A 466 -13.35 16.83 -12.87
N ALA A 467 -13.93 16.28 -11.82
CA ALA A 467 -15.37 15.99 -11.74
C ALA A 467 -16.23 17.26 -11.84
N ARG A 468 -15.88 18.33 -11.11
CA ARG A 468 -16.54 19.63 -11.21
C ARG A 468 -16.43 20.23 -12.61
N THR A 469 -15.27 20.11 -13.21
CA THR A 469 -15.03 20.63 -14.57
C THR A 469 -15.83 19.85 -15.60
N LEU A 470 -15.87 18.51 -15.55
CA LEU A 470 -16.65 17.71 -16.50
C LEU A 470 -18.16 17.95 -16.34
N SER A 471 -18.65 18.08 -15.10
CA SER A 471 -20.06 18.36 -14.81
C SER A 471 -20.45 19.84 -14.97
N ASN A 472 -19.51 20.71 -15.29
CA ASN A 472 -19.69 22.16 -15.41
C ASN A 472 -20.27 22.80 -14.13
N GLN A 473 -19.77 22.38 -12.96
CA GLN A 473 -20.22 22.85 -11.65
C GLN A 473 -19.10 23.52 -10.88
N SER A 474 -19.39 24.64 -10.21
CA SER A 474 -18.45 25.33 -9.30
C SER A 474 -17.05 25.49 -9.89
N LEU A 475 -16.93 26.03 -11.10
CA LEU A 475 -15.67 26.08 -11.86
C LEU A 475 -14.56 26.85 -11.14
N ASP A 476 -14.90 27.93 -10.41
CA ASP A 476 -13.93 28.67 -9.61
C ASP A 476 -13.36 27.83 -8.46
N ASP A 477 -14.16 26.99 -7.83
CA ASP A 477 -13.70 26.07 -6.81
C ASP A 477 -12.93 24.90 -7.43
N ALA A 478 -13.32 24.44 -8.62
CA ALA A 478 -12.53 23.47 -9.38
C ALA A 478 -11.13 24.02 -9.67
N LEU A 479 -11.01 25.30 -10.08
CA LEU A 479 -9.73 25.95 -10.32
C LEU A 479 -8.86 26.02 -9.05
N LYS A 480 -9.47 26.34 -7.90
CA LYS A 480 -8.78 26.31 -6.60
C LYS A 480 -8.26 24.90 -6.26
N ASP A 481 -9.10 23.88 -6.47
CA ASP A 481 -8.71 22.49 -6.23
C ASP A 481 -7.54 22.05 -7.11
N CYS A 482 -7.60 22.32 -8.41
CA CYS A 482 -6.52 22.02 -9.35
C CYS A 482 -5.19 22.71 -8.96
N ARG A 483 -5.23 24.00 -8.63
CA ARG A 483 -4.04 24.75 -8.20
C ARG A 483 -3.47 24.19 -6.89
N ARG A 484 -4.33 23.83 -5.94
CA ARG A 484 -3.92 23.22 -4.67
C ARG A 484 -3.32 21.83 -4.88
N ALA A 485 -3.88 21.03 -5.78
CA ALA A 485 -3.34 19.71 -6.15
C ALA A 485 -1.92 19.84 -6.73
N ILE A 486 -1.71 20.75 -7.69
CA ILE A 486 -0.39 21.00 -8.30
C ILE A 486 0.62 21.49 -7.26
N LYS A 487 0.22 22.44 -6.39
CA LYS A 487 1.10 22.95 -5.33
C LYS A 487 1.57 21.83 -4.37
N ARG A 488 0.74 20.83 -4.12
CA ARG A 488 1.07 19.71 -3.22
C ARG A 488 1.94 18.64 -3.87
N SER A 489 1.62 18.26 -5.10
CA SER A 489 2.15 17.06 -5.76
C SER A 489 3.05 17.36 -6.96
N GLY A 490 3.21 18.64 -7.31
CA GLY A 490 4.01 19.10 -8.46
C GLY A 490 3.25 18.98 -9.79
N ASP A 491 3.98 19.28 -10.88
CA ASP A 491 3.46 19.34 -12.24
C ASP A 491 3.20 17.97 -12.85
N ASN A 492 2.27 17.23 -12.30
CA ASN A 492 1.79 15.98 -12.88
C ASN A 492 1.01 16.28 -14.17
N PRO A 493 1.27 15.59 -15.30
CA PRO A 493 0.52 15.77 -16.54
C PRO A 493 -0.99 15.67 -16.39
N ALA A 494 -1.49 14.75 -15.54
CA ALA A 494 -2.91 14.62 -15.27
C ALA A 494 -3.49 15.87 -14.59
N TYR A 495 -2.75 16.47 -13.65
CA TYR A 495 -3.18 17.69 -12.94
C TYR A 495 -3.16 18.92 -13.85
N LEU A 496 -2.12 19.03 -14.70
CA LEU A 496 -2.03 20.07 -15.72
C LEU A 496 -3.16 19.95 -16.75
N ASN A 497 -3.54 18.73 -17.11
CA ASN A 497 -4.66 18.47 -18.02
C ASN A 497 -5.98 18.92 -17.41
N SER A 498 -6.22 18.63 -16.12
CA SER A 498 -7.40 19.11 -15.39
C SER A 498 -7.41 20.64 -15.29
N LEU A 499 -6.25 21.26 -15.03
CA LEU A 499 -6.09 22.71 -15.01
C LEU A 499 -6.39 23.33 -16.37
N GLY A 500 -5.87 22.76 -17.46
CA GLY A 500 -6.16 23.22 -18.83
C GLY A 500 -7.65 23.21 -19.14
N LEU A 501 -8.36 22.15 -18.73
CA LEU A 501 -9.79 22.01 -19.00
C LEU A 501 -10.63 23.01 -18.20
N VAL A 502 -10.35 23.23 -16.93
CA VAL A 502 -11.11 24.19 -16.11
C VAL A 502 -10.86 25.62 -16.60
N GLN A 503 -9.64 25.97 -17.00
CA GLN A 503 -9.31 27.26 -17.61
C GLN A 503 -10.05 27.46 -18.95
N LEU A 504 -10.13 26.41 -19.79
CA LEU A 504 -10.88 26.43 -21.04
C LEU A 504 -12.37 26.73 -20.80
N ARG A 505 -12.98 26.11 -19.78
CA ARG A 505 -14.40 26.36 -19.42
C ARG A 505 -14.65 27.75 -18.87
N LEU A 506 -13.69 28.29 -18.12
CA LEU A 506 -13.75 29.65 -17.56
C LEU A 506 -13.48 30.75 -18.62
N GLY A 507 -13.08 30.39 -19.83
CA GLY A 507 -12.72 31.34 -20.87
C GLY A 507 -11.30 31.93 -20.73
N HIS A 508 -10.49 31.38 -19.82
CA HIS A 508 -9.09 31.79 -19.62
C HIS A 508 -8.19 31.05 -20.62
N TYR A 509 -8.33 31.43 -21.90
CA TYR A 509 -7.74 30.66 -23.00
C TYR A 509 -6.21 30.66 -23.00
N ALA A 510 -5.57 31.76 -22.63
CA ALA A 510 -4.11 31.85 -22.58
C ALA A 510 -3.51 30.87 -21.55
N GLU A 511 -4.10 30.81 -20.33
CA GLU A 511 -3.69 29.91 -19.27
C GLU A 511 -4.01 28.45 -19.63
N SER A 512 -5.13 28.19 -20.32
CA SER A 512 -5.49 26.88 -20.83
C SER A 512 -4.45 26.37 -21.84
N ILE A 513 -4.06 27.20 -22.82
CA ILE A 513 -3.02 26.90 -23.81
C ILE A 513 -1.72 26.54 -23.09
N GLN A 514 -1.27 27.39 -22.16
CA GLN A 514 -0.05 27.13 -21.39
C GLN A 514 -0.08 25.79 -20.66
N ALA A 515 -1.19 25.47 -19.98
CA ALA A 515 -1.32 24.20 -19.25
C ALA A 515 -1.25 22.99 -20.19
N TYR A 516 -1.96 23.02 -21.31
CA TYR A 516 -1.93 21.92 -22.29
C TYR A 516 -0.58 21.77 -22.98
N GLN A 517 0.11 22.87 -23.30
CA GLN A 517 1.46 22.82 -23.84
C GLN A 517 2.44 22.12 -22.87
N GLN A 518 2.33 22.39 -21.56
CA GLN A 518 3.13 21.69 -20.56
C GLN A 518 2.82 20.19 -20.50
N VAL A 519 1.56 19.77 -20.69
CA VAL A 519 1.21 18.35 -20.81
C VAL A 519 1.88 17.73 -22.04
N LEU A 520 1.75 18.40 -23.20
CA LEU A 520 2.27 17.90 -24.47
C LEU A 520 3.80 17.87 -24.53
N ALA A 521 4.48 18.77 -23.80
CA ALA A 521 5.93 18.72 -23.64
C ALA A 521 6.40 17.45 -22.90
N LYS A 522 5.58 16.92 -21.98
CA LYS A 522 5.87 15.67 -21.23
C LYS A 522 5.32 14.43 -21.95
N ASN A 523 4.21 14.55 -22.65
CA ASN A 523 3.56 13.48 -23.41
C ASN A 523 3.00 14.02 -24.76
N PRO A 524 3.79 14.01 -25.84
CA PRO A 524 3.36 14.51 -27.14
C PRO A 524 2.16 13.78 -27.76
N HIS A 525 1.86 12.56 -27.29
CA HIS A 525 0.76 11.72 -27.79
C HIS A 525 -0.53 11.82 -26.95
N ALA A 526 -0.63 12.77 -26.04
CA ALA A 526 -1.82 12.99 -25.22
C ALA A 526 -2.97 13.59 -26.05
N ALA A 527 -3.77 12.75 -26.71
CA ALA A 527 -4.86 13.16 -27.60
C ALA A 527 -5.85 14.12 -26.94
N TRP A 528 -6.23 13.86 -25.66
CA TRP A 528 -7.13 14.72 -24.90
C TRP A 528 -6.55 16.13 -24.72
N ALA A 529 -5.29 16.23 -24.27
CA ALA A 529 -4.63 17.53 -24.07
C ALA A 529 -4.47 18.30 -25.39
N ARG A 530 -4.15 17.60 -26.48
CA ARG A 530 -4.03 18.19 -27.81
C ARG A 530 -5.38 18.71 -28.33
N TYR A 531 -6.46 17.95 -28.11
CA TYR A 531 -7.81 18.40 -28.47
C TYR A 531 -8.23 19.63 -27.67
N GLY A 532 -7.96 19.63 -26.34
CA GLY A 532 -8.19 20.78 -25.46
C GLY A 532 -7.39 22.02 -25.85
N LEU A 533 -6.12 21.84 -26.24
CA LEU A 533 -5.27 22.90 -26.79
C LEU A 533 -5.90 23.52 -28.03
N GLY A 534 -6.27 22.69 -29.01
CA GLY A 534 -6.88 23.19 -30.24
C GLY A 534 -8.18 23.98 -30.02
N LEU A 535 -9.02 23.53 -29.06
CA LEU A 535 -10.21 24.30 -28.68
C LEU A 535 -9.87 25.65 -28.03
N ALA A 536 -8.85 25.70 -27.18
CA ALA A 536 -8.42 26.91 -26.52
C ALA A 536 -7.83 27.91 -27.53
N GLU A 537 -7.04 27.44 -28.50
CA GLU A 537 -6.45 28.25 -29.59
C GLU A 537 -7.54 28.83 -30.48
N ILE A 538 -8.51 28.02 -30.93
CA ILE A 538 -9.64 28.52 -31.74
C ILE A 538 -10.39 29.64 -31.00
N ARG A 539 -10.71 29.40 -29.71
CA ARG A 539 -11.46 30.37 -28.90
C ARG A 539 -10.66 31.62 -28.56
N SER A 540 -9.34 31.54 -28.63
CA SER A 540 -8.43 32.72 -28.50
C SER A 540 -8.15 33.43 -29.81
N GLY A 541 -8.75 33.01 -30.94
CA GLY A 541 -8.56 33.59 -32.27
C GLY A 541 -7.44 32.98 -33.10
N GLN A 542 -6.77 31.93 -32.62
CA GLN A 542 -5.68 31.25 -33.33
C GLN A 542 -6.24 30.03 -34.11
N SER A 543 -7.16 30.29 -35.05
CA SER A 543 -7.97 29.25 -35.69
C SER A 543 -7.15 28.23 -36.49
N ASP A 544 -6.08 28.66 -37.20
CA ASP A 544 -5.27 27.75 -38.02
C ASP A 544 -4.49 26.76 -37.16
N ALA A 545 -3.85 27.23 -36.10
CA ALA A 545 -3.12 26.40 -35.14
C ALA A 545 -4.07 25.43 -34.46
N GLY A 546 -5.22 25.90 -33.96
CA GLY A 546 -6.19 25.08 -33.27
C GLY A 546 -6.80 23.99 -34.15
N ASN A 547 -7.11 24.29 -35.44
CA ASN A 547 -7.60 23.27 -36.36
C ASN A 547 -6.55 22.18 -36.68
N ALA A 548 -5.27 22.56 -36.76
CA ALA A 548 -4.18 21.58 -36.90
C ALA A 548 -4.08 20.66 -35.68
N ASP A 549 -4.20 21.23 -34.46
CA ASP A 549 -4.17 20.44 -33.24
C ASP A 549 -5.41 19.53 -33.07
N LEU A 550 -6.62 20.01 -33.42
CA LEU A 550 -7.81 19.16 -33.44
C LEU A 550 -7.68 17.98 -34.42
N THR A 551 -7.12 18.24 -35.61
CA THR A 551 -6.86 17.19 -36.62
C THR A 551 -5.85 16.17 -36.11
N SER A 552 -4.76 16.64 -35.54
CA SER A 552 -3.73 15.79 -34.92
C SER A 552 -4.29 14.96 -33.76
N ALA A 553 -5.14 15.55 -32.92
CA ALA A 553 -5.77 14.85 -31.81
C ALA A 553 -6.69 13.72 -32.26
N ARG A 554 -7.50 13.95 -33.32
CA ARG A 554 -8.36 12.91 -33.93
C ARG A 554 -7.55 11.77 -34.57
N ALA A 555 -6.38 12.09 -35.12
CA ALA A 555 -5.47 11.06 -35.63
C ALA A 555 -4.88 10.19 -34.52
N LEU A 556 -4.63 10.75 -33.34
CA LEU A 556 -4.15 10.01 -32.16
C LEU A 556 -5.25 9.19 -31.48
N ASP A 557 -6.47 9.71 -31.43
CA ASP A 557 -7.64 9.04 -30.84
C ASP A 557 -8.93 9.47 -31.55
N SER A 558 -9.50 8.59 -32.35
CA SER A 558 -10.73 8.85 -33.11
C SER A 558 -11.96 9.16 -32.25
N HIS A 559 -11.94 8.79 -30.97
CA HIS A 559 -13.04 9.00 -30.02
C HIS A 559 -12.89 10.28 -29.20
N VAL A 560 -11.78 11.01 -29.31
CA VAL A 560 -11.49 12.18 -28.46
C VAL A 560 -12.58 13.25 -28.54
N GLU A 561 -13.05 13.55 -29.74
CA GLU A 561 -14.10 14.55 -29.97
C GLU A 561 -15.45 14.14 -29.36
N ALA A 562 -15.83 12.87 -29.50
CA ALA A 562 -17.06 12.34 -28.91
C ALA A 562 -17.05 12.50 -27.38
N ARG A 563 -15.89 12.24 -26.74
CA ARG A 563 -15.72 12.46 -25.30
C ARG A 563 -15.85 13.94 -24.91
N PHE A 564 -15.26 14.87 -25.65
CA PHE A 564 -15.45 16.31 -25.41
C PHE A 564 -16.89 16.73 -25.57
N ARG A 565 -17.59 16.18 -26.58
CA ARG A 565 -19.01 16.44 -26.87
C ARG A 565 -19.92 15.92 -25.74
N GLN A 566 -19.61 14.74 -25.20
CA GLN A 566 -20.32 14.13 -24.05
C GLN A 566 -20.41 15.11 -22.86
N TYR A 567 -19.38 15.91 -22.64
CA TYR A 567 -19.34 16.87 -21.53
C TYR A 567 -19.71 18.31 -21.95
N GLY A 568 -20.29 18.50 -23.13
CA GLY A 568 -20.74 19.83 -23.60
C GLY A 568 -19.59 20.82 -23.82
N LEU A 569 -18.39 20.33 -24.14
CA LEU A 569 -17.22 21.16 -24.43
C LEU A 569 -17.14 21.58 -25.90
N VAL A 570 -17.84 20.87 -26.74
CA VAL A 570 -18.04 21.16 -28.19
C VAL A 570 -19.51 21.10 -28.49
N THR A 571 -20.04 22.08 -29.23
CA THR A 571 -21.41 22.07 -29.73
C THR A 571 -21.59 20.94 -30.75
N ALA A 572 -22.79 20.37 -30.84
CA ALA A 572 -23.13 19.47 -31.97
C ALA A 572 -22.91 20.22 -33.29
N PRO A 573 -22.50 19.52 -34.38
CA PRO A 573 -22.32 20.11 -35.68
C PRO A 573 -23.62 20.72 -36.21
#